data_0712c37a22d3305c2a0d8407d1594f8f
#
_entry.id   0712c37a22d3305c2a0d8407d1594f8f
#
_cell.length_a   1.000
_cell.length_b   1.000
_cell.length_c   1.000
_cell.angle_alpha   90.00
_cell.angle_beta   90.00
_cell.angle_gamma   90.00
#
_symmetry.space_group_name_H-M   'P 1'
#
loop_
_entity.id
_entity.type
_entity.pdbx_description
1 polymer ?
#
loop_
_entity_poly.entity_id
_entity_poly.type
_entity_poly.pdbx_seq_one_letter_code
_entity_poly.pdbx_strand_id
1 'polypeptide(L)'
;GLHCLNDDLTPYIDNRYKYKIYLSPFIPLNIDQHNYISTLDLRLIRRIIRDYRTRAMSVSATIDAWQLVREGEEKYIFPYIHQADVIINTALPYEVNVLKVFAEPLLYSVSYEEKNYEEARRLIEFLKRFYPITSEYVSSSSILREFIGWKGDF
;
A
#
# COMPACT_ATOMS: atom_id res chain seq x y z
N GLY A 1 -12.06 1.67 -7.74
CA GLY A 1 -11.75 3.12 -7.66
C GLY A 1 -12.32 3.74 -6.39
N LEU A 2 -11.98 5.00 -6.10
CA LEU A 2 -12.37 5.72 -4.88
C LEU A 2 -13.89 5.73 -4.60
N HIS A 3 -14.70 5.66 -5.63
CA HIS A 3 -16.15 5.81 -5.51
C HIS A 3 -16.95 4.51 -5.73
N CYS A 4 -16.28 3.38 -5.89
CA CYS A 4 -16.96 2.12 -6.28
C CYS A 4 -17.93 1.58 -5.23
N LEU A 5 -17.81 1.99 -3.98
CA LEU A 5 -18.76 1.60 -2.92
C LEU A 5 -19.97 2.52 -2.83
N ASN A 6 -19.93 3.71 -3.44
CA ASN A 6 -21.03 4.67 -3.42
C ASN A 6 -22.10 4.32 -4.45
N ASP A 7 -23.33 4.06 -4.01
CA ASP A 7 -24.47 3.73 -4.87
C ASP A 7 -24.90 4.88 -5.79
N ASP A 8 -24.58 6.12 -5.44
CA ASP A 8 -24.89 7.29 -6.27
C ASP A 8 -24.22 7.26 -7.65
N LEU A 9 -23.16 6.48 -7.82
CA LEU A 9 -22.52 6.29 -9.14
C LEU A 9 -23.30 5.35 -10.07
N THR A 10 -24.13 4.50 -9.49
CA THR A 10 -24.89 3.50 -10.26
C THR A 10 -26.34 3.46 -9.83
N PRO A 11 -27.06 4.61 -9.85
CA PRO A 11 -28.41 4.71 -9.31
C PRO A 11 -29.43 3.87 -10.11
N TYR A 12 -29.12 3.57 -11.39
CA TYR A 12 -30.00 2.80 -12.26
C TYR A 12 -29.81 1.29 -12.17
N ILE A 13 -28.83 0.82 -11.37
CA ILE A 13 -28.58 -0.61 -11.15
C ILE A 13 -29.11 -0.97 -9.76
N ASP A 14 -30.08 -1.88 -9.71
CA ASP A 14 -30.61 -2.41 -8.45
C ASP A 14 -29.50 -3.09 -7.64
N ASN A 15 -29.49 -2.85 -6.32
CA ASN A 15 -28.45 -3.38 -5.42
C ASN A 15 -28.40 -4.92 -5.41
N ARG A 16 -29.49 -5.63 -5.70
CA ARG A 16 -29.51 -7.10 -5.86
C ARG A 16 -28.58 -7.63 -6.96
N TYR A 17 -28.18 -6.77 -7.92
CA TYR A 17 -27.25 -7.11 -9.00
C TYR A 17 -25.83 -6.60 -8.74
N LYS A 18 -25.56 -6.02 -7.57
CA LYS A 18 -24.25 -5.52 -7.17
C LYS A 18 -23.66 -6.44 -6.12
N TYR A 19 -22.36 -6.68 -6.22
CA TYR A 19 -21.57 -7.32 -5.16
C TYR A 19 -20.37 -6.44 -4.88
N LYS A 20 -20.35 -5.84 -3.70
CA LYS A 20 -19.36 -4.83 -3.31
C LYS A 20 -18.25 -5.47 -2.46
N ILE A 21 -17.03 -5.35 -2.95
CA ILE A 21 -15.84 -5.90 -2.28
C ILE A 21 -14.96 -4.76 -1.82
N TYR A 22 -14.64 -4.70 -0.53
CA TYR A 22 -13.63 -3.81 0.01
C TYR A 22 -12.34 -4.56 0.27
N LEU A 23 -11.24 -4.08 -0.34
CA LEU A 23 -9.91 -4.66 -0.22
C LEU A 23 -9.01 -3.74 0.60
N SER A 24 -8.37 -4.27 1.65
CA SER A 24 -7.39 -3.53 2.44
C SER A 24 -6.33 -4.45 3.03
N PRO A 25 -5.07 -4.01 3.11
CA PRO A 25 -4.01 -4.81 3.73
C PRO A 25 -4.02 -4.58 5.25
N PHE A 26 -4.82 -5.35 5.97
CA PHE A 26 -4.80 -5.34 7.43
C PHE A 26 -3.76 -6.34 7.93
N ILE A 27 -2.70 -5.88 8.59
CA ILE A 27 -1.74 -6.77 9.23
C ILE A 27 -2.20 -7.03 10.66
N PRO A 28 -2.67 -8.25 10.98
CA PRO A 28 -3.18 -8.57 12.31
C PRO A 28 -2.05 -8.86 13.32
N LEU A 29 -0.80 -8.97 12.84
CA LEU A 29 0.34 -9.32 13.66
C LEU A 29 1.11 -8.06 14.08
N ASN A 30 1.38 -7.94 15.36
CA ASN A 30 2.29 -6.92 15.88
C ASN A 30 3.74 -7.40 15.73
N ILE A 31 4.67 -6.45 15.65
CA ILE A 31 6.12 -6.76 15.70
C ILE A 31 6.48 -7.25 17.11
N ASP A 32 5.91 -6.58 18.11
CA ASP A 32 6.01 -6.91 19.54
C ASP A 32 4.79 -6.36 20.30
N GLN A 33 4.80 -6.44 21.64
CA GLN A 33 3.69 -5.98 22.49
C GLN A 33 3.35 -4.48 22.33
N HIS A 34 4.29 -3.66 21.84
CA HIS A 34 4.16 -2.20 21.77
C HIS A 34 4.21 -1.66 20.34
N ASN A 35 4.66 -2.47 19.38
CA ASN A 35 4.88 -2.05 18.01
C ASN A 35 3.97 -2.81 17.04
N TYR A 36 2.96 -2.15 16.51
CA TYR A 36 2.12 -2.67 15.45
C TYR A 36 2.63 -2.24 14.07
N ILE A 37 2.29 -3.01 13.06
CA ILE A 37 2.57 -2.65 11.67
C ILE A 37 1.43 -1.75 11.20
N SER A 38 1.74 -0.48 10.97
CA SER A 38 0.76 0.47 10.48
C SER A 38 0.28 0.09 9.06
N THR A 39 -1.02 -0.09 8.90
CA THR A 39 -1.65 -0.27 7.57
C THR A 39 -1.31 0.89 6.63
N LEU A 40 -1.19 2.10 7.16
CA LEU A 40 -0.84 3.28 6.38
C LEU A 40 0.59 3.23 5.85
N ASP A 41 1.54 2.81 6.70
CA ASP A 41 2.95 2.68 6.32
C ASP A 41 3.12 1.58 5.26
N LEU A 42 2.47 0.44 5.47
CA LEU A 42 2.49 -0.63 4.49
C LEU A 42 1.94 -0.18 3.12
N ARG A 43 0.83 0.53 3.12
CA ARG A 43 0.21 1.05 1.89
C ARG A 43 1.07 2.11 1.22
N LEU A 44 1.71 2.98 2.00
CA LEU A 44 2.65 3.98 1.47
C LEU A 44 3.87 3.30 0.84
N ILE A 45 4.46 2.30 1.50
CA ILE A 45 5.58 1.52 0.97
C ILE A 45 5.20 0.82 -0.33
N ARG A 46 4.05 0.12 -0.37
CA ARG A 46 3.52 -0.49 -1.60
C ARG A 46 3.40 0.55 -2.73
N ARG A 47 2.87 1.73 -2.41
CA ARG A 47 2.70 2.81 -3.37
C ARG A 47 4.02 3.37 -3.88
N ILE A 48 5.00 3.61 -3.01
CA ILE A 48 6.33 4.11 -3.39
C ILE A 48 6.96 3.17 -4.42
N ILE A 49 7.00 1.87 -4.13
CA ILE A 49 7.60 0.89 -5.03
C ILE A 49 6.86 0.87 -6.38
N ARG A 50 5.53 0.79 -6.36
CA ARG A 50 4.72 0.75 -7.58
C ARG A 50 4.86 2.02 -8.40
N ASP A 51 4.71 3.20 -7.80
CA ASP A 51 4.71 4.48 -8.49
C ASP A 51 6.10 4.78 -9.08
N TYR A 52 7.17 4.39 -8.40
CA TYR A 52 8.52 4.45 -8.96
C TYR A 52 8.66 3.54 -10.19
N ARG A 53 8.26 2.26 -10.08
CA ARG A 53 8.42 1.26 -11.14
C ARG A 53 7.53 1.53 -12.36
N THR A 54 6.25 1.92 -12.14
CA THR A 54 5.25 1.96 -13.22
C THR A 54 4.92 3.36 -13.72
N ARG A 55 5.29 4.40 -12.97
CA ARG A 55 4.94 5.80 -13.28
C ARG A 55 6.14 6.72 -13.31
N ALA A 56 7.34 6.20 -13.08
CA ALA A 56 8.58 6.96 -12.96
C ALA A 56 8.49 8.14 -11.96
N MET A 57 7.67 7.99 -10.91
CA MET A 57 7.53 9.00 -9.87
C MET A 57 8.64 8.84 -8.84
N SER A 58 9.23 9.97 -8.40
CA SER A 58 10.18 9.96 -7.29
C SER A 58 9.47 9.63 -5.96
N VAL A 59 10.27 9.19 -4.98
CA VAL A 59 9.76 8.92 -3.62
C VAL A 59 9.12 10.17 -3.02
N SER A 60 9.80 11.31 -3.11
CA SER A 60 9.28 12.59 -2.61
C SER A 60 7.95 12.97 -3.25
N ALA A 61 7.80 12.82 -4.57
CA ALA A 61 6.54 13.09 -5.26
C ALA A 61 5.42 12.16 -4.80
N THR A 62 5.73 10.89 -4.52
CA THR A 62 4.75 9.94 -4.01
C THR A 62 4.31 10.27 -2.58
N ILE A 63 5.26 10.66 -1.71
CA ILE A 63 4.97 11.09 -0.33
C ILE A 63 4.12 12.38 -0.35
N ASP A 64 4.43 13.34 -1.21
CA ASP A 64 3.64 14.57 -1.37
C ASP A 64 2.18 14.27 -1.78
N ALA A 65 2.00 13.37 -2.72
CA ALA A 65 0.67 12.97 -3.16
C ALA A 65 -0.09 12.12 -2.13
N TRP A 66 0.59 11.57 -1.13
CA TRP A 66 -0.03 10.64 -0.16
C TRP A 66 -1.10 11.30 0.70
N GLN A 67 -0.89 12.54 1.10
CA GLN A 67 -1.87 13.30 1.87
C GLN A 67 -3.21 13.43 1.14
N LEU A 68 -3.18 13.81 -0.15
CA LEU A 68 -4.38 13.91 -0.98
C LEU A 68 -5.09 12.57 -1.16
N VAL A 69 -4.32 11.47 -1.24
CA VAL A 69 -4.91 10.13 -1.31
C VAL A 69 -5.67 9.81 -0.03
N ARG A 70 -5.10 10.10 1.13
CA ARG A 70 -5.73 9.89 2.42
C ARG A 70 -7.02 10.69 2.58
N GLU A 71 -6.97 11.97 2.25
CA GLU A 71 -8.17 12.84 2.26
C GLU A 71 -9.26 12.29 1.33
N GLY A 72 -8.87 11.78 0.16
CA GLY A 72 -9.79 11.11 -0.76
C GLY A 72 -10.42 9.85 -0.17
N GLU A 73 -9.65 9.04 0.55
CA GLU A 73 -10.15 7.84 1.23
C GLU A 73 -11.12 8.17 2.36
N GLU A 74 -10.77 9.13 3.19
CA GLU A 74 -11.61 9.61 4.30
C GLU A 74 -12.95 10.15 3.79
N LYS A 75 -12.95 10.82 2.65
CA LYS A 75 -14.15 11.43 2.07
C LYS A 75 -14.99 10.45 1.23
N TYR A 76 -14.35 9.56 0.48
CA TYR A 76 -15.03 8.82 -0.59
C TYR A 76 -15.01 7.29 -0.43
N ILE A 77 -14.27 6.75 0.54
CA ILE A 77 -14.21 5.31 0.78
C ILE A 77 -14.76 4.98 2.17
N PHE A 78 -14.17 5.55 3.21
CA PHE A 78 -14.45 5.12 4.58
C PHE A 78 -15.92 5.29 4.99
N PRO A 79 -16.65 6.35 4.59
CA PRO A 79 -18.07 6.46 4.90
C PRO A 79 -18.93 5.35 4.30
N TYR A 80 -18.44 4.69 3.23
CA TYR A 80 -19.19 3.67 2.48
C TYR A 80 -18.71 2.24 2.72
N ILE A 81 -17.71 2.00 3.58
CA ILE A 81 -17.21 0.64 3.86
C ILE A 81 -18.31 -0.27 4.40
N HIS A 82 -19.24 0.27 5.20
CA HIS A 82 -20.38 -0.48 5.74
C HIS A 82 -21.33 -1.02 4.65
N GLN A 83 -21.24 -0.52 3.42
CA GLN A 83 -22.02 -1.01 2.27
C GLN A 83 -21.33 -2.16 1.53
N ALA A 84 -20.12 -2.56 1.95
CA ALA A 84 -19.45 -3.69 1.33
C ALA A 84 -20.09 -5.01 1.76
N ASP A 85 -20.36 -5.90 0.81
CA ASP A 85 -20.86 -7.27 1.05
C ASP A 85 -19.75 -8.12 1.67
N VAL A 86 -18.50 -7.85 1.32
CA VAL A 86 -17.33 -8.55 1.88
C VAL A 86 -16.14 -7.63 2.03
N ILE A 87 -15.37 -7.84 3.09
CA ILE A 87 -14.07 -7.20 3.33
C ILE A 87 -13.00 -8.28 3.22
N ILE A 88 -12.05 -8.08 2.30
CA ILE A 88 -10.95 -9.02 2.07
C ILE A 88 -9.65 -8.40 2.53
N ASN A 89 -8.95 -9.09 3.41
CA ASN A 89 -7.60 -8.74 3.82
C ASN A 89 -6.61 -9.13 2.72
N THR A 90 -5.88 -8.16 2.18
CA THR A 90 -4.87 -8.37 1.15
C THR A 90 -3.45 -8.37 1.67
N ALA A 91 -3.24 -8.29 2.99
CA ALA A 91 -1.92 -8.36 3.60
C ALA A 91 -1.39 -9.79 3.61
N LEU A 92 -0.10 -9.94 3.35
CA LEU A 92 0.63 -11.18 3.52
C LEU A 92 1.58 -11.07 4.71
N PRO A 93 1.69 -12.10 5.57
CA PRO A 93 2.54 -12.02 6.78
C PRO A 93 4.00 -11.67 6.52
N TYR A 94 4.52 -12.01 5.34
CA TYR A 94 5.93 -11.82 4.95
C TYR A 94 6.15 -10.62 4.01
N GLU A 95 5.11 -9.86 3.69
CA GLU A 95 5.21 -8.87 2.62
C GLU A 95 6.16 -7.71 2.95
N VAL A 96 6.18 -7.23 4.20
CA VAL A 96 7.10 -6.16 4.61
C VAL A 96 8.54 -6.58 4.39
N ASN A 97 8.85 -7.84 4.67
CA ASN A 97 10.19 -8.43 4.47
C ASN A 97 10.61 -8.40 2.99
N VAL A 98 9.66 -8.70 2.09
CA VAL A 98 9.92 -8.65 0.64
C VAL A 98 9.96 -7.21 0.14
N LEU A 99 8.99 -6.37 0.53
CA LEU A 99 8.91 -4.97 0.11
C LEU A 99 10.13 -4.16 0.56
N LYS A 100 10.71 -4.48 1.72
CA LYS A 100 11.94 -3.88 2.23
C LYS A 100 13.06 -3.86 1.20
N VAL A 101 13.28 -4.97 0.49
CA VAL A 101 14.37 -5.10 -0.49
C VAL A 101 14.24 -4.07 -1.62
N PHE A 102 13.01 -3.72 -1.98
CA PHE A 102 12.71 -2.74 -3.03
C PHE A 102 12.59 -1.31 -2.50
N ALA A 103 12.00 -1.15 -1.31
CA ALA A 103 11.72 0.16 -0.75
C ALA A 103 12.96 0.86 -0.19
N GLU A 104 13.84 0.14 0.51
CA GLU A 104 15.02 0.75 1.17
C GLU A 104 15.90 1.54 0.19
N PRO A 105 16.34 1.00 -0.96
CA PRO A 105 17.16 1.76 -1.90
C PRO A 105 16.46 3.03 -2.40
N LEU A 106 15.14 2.96 -2.61
CA LEU A 106 14.34 4.11 -3.05
C LEU A 106 14.26 5.18 -1.97
N LEU A 107 14.02 4.78 -0.72
CA LEU A 107 13.94 5.70 0.41
C LEU A 107 15.29 6.38 0.69
N TYR A 108 16.40 5.66 0.54
CA TYR A 108 17.75 6.24 0.66
C TYR A 108 18.11 7.22 -0.44
N SER A 109 17.39 7.23 -1.57
CA SER A 109 17.61 8.22 -2.64
C SER A 109 17.08 9.62 -2.31
N VAL A 110 16.28 9.77 -1.26
CA VAL A 110 15.75 11.07 -0.83
C VAL A 110 16.86 11.87 -0.13
N SER A 111 17.20 13.04 -0.71
CA SER A 111 18.23 13.91 -0.15
C SER A 111 17.77 14.54 1.17
N TYR A 112 18.74 14.80 2.07
CA TYR A 112 18.48 15.50 3.34
C TYR A 112 17.93 16.93 3.16
N GLU A 113 18.11 17.53 1.98
CA GLU A 113 17.59 18.85 1.63
C GLU A 113 16.11 18.81 1.21
N GLU A 114 15.58 17.62 0.93
CA GLU A 114 14.18 17.47 0.51
C GLU A 114 13.25 17.51 1.73
N LYS A 115 12.08 18.16 1.57
CA LYS A 115 11.07 18.27 2.64
C LYS A 115 10.57 16.92 3.17
N ASN A 116 10.66 15.87 2.36
CA ASN A 116 10.18 14.53 2.68
C ASN A 116 11.26 13.62 3.29
N TYR A 117 12.44 14.16 3.57
CA TYR A 117 13.55 13.40 4.14
C TYR A 117 13.21 12.73 5.47
N GLU A 118 12.57 13.45 6.38
CA GLU A 118 12.21 12.91 7.70
C GLU A 118 11.20 11.76 7.59
N GLU A 119 10.25 11.85 6.68
CA GLU A 119 9.30 10.77 6.43
C GLU A 119 9.98 9.56 5.78
N ALA A 120 10.88 9.78 4.82
CA ALA A 120 11.68 8.70 4.24
C ALA A 120 12.54 8.01 5.31
N ARG A 121 13.20 8.77 6.20
CA ARG A 121 13.94 8.21 7.34
C ARG A 121 13.07 7.42 8.28
N ARG A 122 11.90 7.92 8.62
CA ARG A 122 10.94 7.21 9.48
C ARG A 122 10.58 5.84 8.91
N LEU A 123 10.31 5.78 7.59
CA LEU A 123 10.03 4.52 6.90
C LEU A 123 11.25 3.58 6.85
N ILE A 124 12.46 4.10 6.70
CA ILE A 124 13.69 3.30 6.79
C ILE A 124 13.83 2.69 8.18
N GLU A 125 13.65 3.47 9.25
CA GLU A 125 13.71 2.96 10.62
C GLU A 125 12.64 1.90 10.91
N PHE A 126 11.45 2.07 10.35
CA PHE A 126 10.41 1.05 10.38
C PHE A 126 10.88 -0.23 9.69
N LEU A 127 11.43 -0.15 8.47
CA LEU A 127 11.89 -1.31 7.69
C LEU A 127 13.09 -2.03 8.32
N LYS A 128 13.94 -1.35 9.08
CA LYS A 128 15.08 -1.97 9.79
C LYS A 128 14.67 -3.07 10.77
N ARG A 129 13.42 -3.07 11.23
CA ARG A 129 12.88 -4.07 12.16
C ARG A 129 12.62 -5.42 11.50
N PHE A 130 12.69 -5.52 10.17
CA PHE A 130 12.38 -6.71 9.40
C PHE A 130 13.61 -7.28 8.71
N TYR A 131 13.72 -8.62 8.68
CA TYR A 131 14.72 -9.28 7.86
C TYR A 131 14.31 -9.28 6.39
N PRO A 132 15.23 -9.03 5.44
CA PRO A 132 14.90 -9.03 4.02
C PRO A 132 14.61 -10.46 3.53
N ILE A 133 13.60 -10.58 2.67
CA ILE A 133 13.28 -11.82 1.92
C ILE A 133 13.33 -11.48 0.44
N THR A 134 14.08 -12.28 -0.35
CA THR A 134 14.21 -12.07 -1.79
C THR A 134 12.90 -12.38 -2.53
N SER A 135 12.69 -11.70 -3.66
CA SER A 135 11.49 -11.90 -4.49
C SER A 135 11.39 -13.26 -5.15
N GLU A 136 12.45 -14.07 -5.13
CA GLU A 136 12.48 -15.43 -5.71
C GLU A 136 11.46 -16.37 -5.08
N TYR A 137 11.21 -16.20 -3.79
CA TYR A 137 10.25 -17.02 -3.04
C TYR A 137 8.78 -16.54 -3.18
N VAL A 138 8.56 -15.42 -3.86
CA VAL A 138 7.21 -14.88 -4.10
C VAL A 138 6.60 -15.57 -5.31
N SER A 139 5.43 -16.20 -5.13
CA SER A 139 4.67 -16.83 -6.22
C SER A 139 4.41 -15.84 -7.36
N SER A 140 4.39 -16.34 -8.60
CA SER A 140 3.99 -15.54 -9.76
C SER A 140 2.54 -15.06 -9.69
N SER A 141 1.66 -15.75 -8.97
CA SER A 141 0.26 -15.37 -8.75
C SER A 141 0.05 -14.48 -7.52
N SER A 142 1.11 -14.13 -6.78
CA SER A 142 0.99 -13.29 -5.58
C SER A 142 0.61 -11.85 -5.92
N ILE A 143 -0.27 -11.25 -5.10
CA ILE A 143 -0.60 -9.82 -5.18
C ILE A 143 0.64 -8.91 -5.05
N LEU A 144 1.70 -9.38 -4.39
CA LEU A 144 2.95 -8.63 -4.28
C LEU A 144 3.58 -8.33 -5.63
N ARG A 145 3.31 -9.15 -6.66
CA ARG A 145 3.84 -8.92 -8.02
C ARG A 145 3.36 -7.61 -8.64
N GLU A 146 2.22 -7.10 -8.23
CA GLU A 146 1.76 -5.76 -8.63
C GLU A 146 2.78 -4.67 -8.24
N PHE A 147 3.43 -4.84 -7.08
CA PHE A 147 4.38 -3.85 -6.54
C PHE A 147 5.81 -4.12 -7.01
N ILE A 148 6.28 -5.36 -6.83
CA ILE A 148 7.68 -5.74 -7.05
C ILE A 148 8.01 -6.18 -8.49
N GLY A 149 7.03 -6.30 -9.39
CA GLY A 149 7.22 -6.78 -10.76
C GLY A 149 7.15 -8.29 -10.92
N TRP A 150 7.03 -8.73 -12.15
CA TRP A 150 6.97 -10.15 -12.52
C TRP A 150 8.37 -10.74 -12.68
N LYS A 151 8.48 -12.07 -12.62
CA LYS A 151 9.77 -12.74 -12.92
C LYS A 151 10.10 -12.49 -14.40
N GLY A 152 11.21 -11.81 -14.65
CA GLY A 152 11.66 -11.47 -16.01
C GLY A 152 11.55 -9.98 -16.37
N ASP A 153 11.00 -9.13 -15.50
CA ASP A 153 10.92 -7.69 -15.72
C ASP A 153 12.24 -6.93 -15.35
N PHE A 154 13.34 -7.69 -15.05
CA PHE A 154 14.65 -7.14 -14.66
C PHE A 154 15.74 -7.62 -15.58
#